data_725b53c190ce057c030973fe787e2f6c
#
_entry.id   725b53c190ce057c030973fe787e2f6c
#
_cell.length_a   1.000
_cell.length_b   1.000
_cell.length_c   1.000
_cell.angle_alpha   90.00
_cell.angle_beta   90.00
_cell.angle_gamma   90.00
#
_symmetry.space_group_name_H-M   'P 1'
#
loop_
_entity.id
_entity.type
_entity.pdbx_description
1 polymer ?
#
loop_
_entity_poly.entity_id
_entity_poly.type
_entity_poly.pdbx_seq_one_letter_code
_entity_poly.pdbx_strand_id
1 'polypeptide(L)'
;MNIGIVCYPTFGGSGVVATELGKALADKGHSVHFISYDQPARLDVFNQNLFYHEVSFNNYPLFKFAPYEIALTSKIVDVVKAYKLDILHVHYAIPHAAAAVTAKHILAREGIKLKIVTTLHGTDITLVGKDQSYEPVVSYSLFESDVVTAVSESLKQDTYDNFSYDGDISVIPNFIDFERFNKQPKDHFKKVIAPNNEKILVHTSNFRKVKRVPDVVEIYKRVAAETPAKLLLIGDGPERTKVEDQCRNCEYCDGVTFLGKQEAVEEILSIADLFLIPSETESFGLAALEAMACEVPVVSTNTGGLPEVNIDGLTGYTSDIGDVAKMASDALHILKDENLQQFKRQAKKHSLKYKLENILPLYETLY
;
A
#
# COMPACT_ATOMS: atom_id res chain seq x y z
N MET A 1 -5.76 -11.39 23.66
CA MET A 1 -6.64 -10.20 23.56
C MET A 1 -7.64 -10.42 22.45
N ASN A 2 -8.79 -9.75 22.54
CA ASN A 2 -9.79 -9.70 21.47
C ASN A 2 -9.62 -8.38 20.72
N ILE A 3 -9.17 -8.44 19.48
CA ILE A 3 -8.78 -7.28 18.68
C ILE A 3 -9.75 -7.12 17.50
N GLY A 4 -10.42 -5.97 17.40
CA GLY A 4 -11.17 -5.60 16.21
C GLY A 4 -10.26 -4.91 15.19
N ILE A 5 -10.38 -5.27 13.90
CA ILE A 5 -9.71 -4.58 12.80
C ILE A 5 -10.77 -4.07 11.82
N VAL A 6 -10.75 -2.75 11.57
CA VAL A 6 -11.61 -2.11 10.56
C VAL A 6 -10.74 -1.67 9.39
N CYS A 7 -11.02 -2.18 8.20
CA CYS A 7 -10.24 -1.88 7.01
C CYS A 7 -11.10 -1.94 5.74
N TYR A 8 -10.57 -1.42 4.64
CA TYR A 8 -11.16 -1.68 3.32
C TYR A 8 -10.81 -3.09 2.83
N PRO A 9 -11.76 -3.84 2.25
CA PRO A 9 -11.55 -5.22 1.79
C PRO A 9 -10.83 -5.28 0.42
N THR A 10 -9.95 -4.32 0.15
CA THR A 10 -9.34 -4.17 -1.18
C THR A 10 -8.01 -4.92 -1.29
N PHE A 11 -7.67 -5.35 -2.53
CA PHE A 11 -6.33 -5.84 -2.87
C PHE A 11 -5.27 -4.71 -2.92
N GLY A 12 -5.64 -3.48 -2.59
CA GLY A 12 -4.72 -2.34 -2.48
C GLY A 12 -3.91 -2.36 -1.17
N GLY A 13 -2.80 -1.63 -1.14
CA GLY A 13 -1.78 -1.68 -0.09
C GLY A 13 -2.31 -1.69 1.35
N SER A 14 -3.20 -0.77 1.72
CA SER A 14 -3.73 -0.66 3.09
C SER A 14 -4.59 -1.86 3.53
N GLY A 15 -5.46 -2.37 2.62
CA GLY A 15 -6.29 -3.53 2.91
C GLY A 15 -5.46 -4.79 3.14
N VAL A 16 -4.45 -5.01 2.30
CA VAL A 16 -3.52 -6.12 2.45
C VAL A 16 -2.71 -6.00 3.75
N VAL A 17 -2.17 -4.82 4.06
CA VAL A 17 -1.41 -4.59 5.30
C VAL A 17 -2.28 -4.88 6.53
N ALA A 18 -3.53 -4.40 6.56
CA ALA A 18 -4.46 -4.68 7.66
C ALA A 18 -4.75 -6.17 7.82
N THR A 19 -4.95 -6.88 6.69
CA THR A 19 -5.24 -8.33 6.72
C THR A 19 -4.03 -9.13 7.20
N GLU A 20 -2.83 -8.86 6.65
CA GLU A 20 -1.63 -9.58 7.05
C GLU A 20 -1.24 -9.27 8.51
N LEU A 21 -1.45 -8.03 9.00
CA LEU A 21 -1.29 -7.70 10.41
C LEU A 21 -2.24 -8.54 11.29
N GLY A 22 -3.51 -8.61 10.92
CA GLY A 22 -4.50 -9.38 11.69
C GLY A 22 -4.20 -10.88 11.69
N LYS A 23 -3.74 -11.45 10.58
CA LYS A 23 -3.29 -12.85 10.51
C LYS A 23 -2.12 -13.10 11.46
N ALA A 24 -1.11 -12.23 11.42
CA ALA A 24 0.06 -12.37 12.29
C ALA A 24 -0.29 -12.25 13.79
N LEU A 25 -1.25 -11.40 14.15
CA LEU A 25 -1.76 -11.29 15.50
C LEU A 25 -2.53 -12.57 15.90
N ALA A 26 -3.33 -13.13 14.99
CA ALA A 26 -4.06 -14.38 15.23
C ALA A 26 -3.11 -15.57 15.43
N ASP A 27 -2.02 -15.64 14.67
CA ASP A 27 -0.98 -16.68 14.81
C ASP A 27 -0.24 -16.58 16.17
N LYS A 28 -0.22 -15.38 16.77
CA LYS A 28 0.26 -15.18 18.15
C LYS A 28 -0.79 -15.50 19.22
N GLY A 29 -1.96 -15.99 18.84
CA GLY A 29 -3.01 -16.43 19.75
C GLY A 29 -3.99 -15.33 20.17
N HIS A 30 -4.03 -14.18 19.50
CA HIS A 30 -5.07 -13.18 19.69
C HIS A 30 -6.33 -13.58 18.91
N SER A 31 -7.52 -13.29 19.44
CA SER A 31 -8.77 -13.39 18.67
C SER A 31 -8.95 -12.12 17.87
N VAL A 32 -8.92 -12.21 16.54
CA VAL A 32 -8.95 -11.06 15.63
C VAL A 32 -10.26 -11.02 14.85
N HIS A 33 -10.98 -9.93 14.97
CA HIS A 33 -12.31 -9.69 14.41
C HIS A 33 -12.26 -8.61 13.33
N PHE A 34 -12.29 -9.04 12.05
CA PHE A 34 -12.37 -8.12 10.92
C PHE A 34 -13.80 -7.59 10.75
N ILE A 35 -13.94 -6.27 10.64
CA ILE A 35 -15.22 -5.58 10.44
C ILE A 35 -15.12 -4.78 9.15
N SER A 36 -15.83 -5.21 8.10
CA SER A 36 -15.76 -4.63 6.76
C SER A 36 -17.04 -4.92 5.97
N TYR A 37 -17.29 -4.17 4.88
CA TYR A 37 -18.48 -4.37 4.04
C TYR A 37 -18.35 -5.55 3.06
N ASP A 38 -17.17 -6.11 2.92
CA ASP A 38 -16.88 -7.33 2.16
C ASP A 38 -15.70 -8.04 2.81
N GLN A 39 -15.49 -9.32 2.49
CA GLN A 39 -14.39 -10.09 3.06
C GLN A 39 -13.04 -9.46 2.68
N PRO A 40 -12.18 -9.15 3.65
CA PRO A 40 -10.85 -8.61 3.37
C PRO A 40 -10.04 -9.51 2.45
N ALA A 41 -9.32 -8.88 1.51
CA ALA A 41 -8.45 -9.59 0.60
C ALA A 41 -7.42 -10.44 1.38
N ARG A 42 -7.20 -11.68 0.96
CA ARG A 42 -6.28 -12.65 1.59
C ARG A 42 -6.67 -13.10 3.01
N LEU A 43 -7.89 -12.84 3.47
CA LEU A 43 -8.32 -13.35 4.76
C LEU A 43 -8.49 -14.88 4.69
N ASP A 44 -7.77 -15.61 5.56
CA ASP A 44 -7.88 -17.04 5.69
C ASP A 44 -9.06 -17.38 6.62
N VAL A 45 -10.09 -18.00 6.07
CA VAL A 45 -11.29 -18.38 6.80
C VAL A 45 -11.11 -19.66 7.65
N PHE A 46 -10.00 -20.37 7.50
CA PHE A 46 -9.73 -21.61 8.22
C PHE A 46 -8.90 -21.42 9.51
N ASN A 47 -8.43 -20.20 9.78
CA ASN A 47 -7.77 -19.91 11.05
C ASN A 47 -8.81 -19.70 12.14
N GLN A 48 -8.76 -20.53 13.22
CA GLN A 48 -9.72 -20.53 14.32
C GLN A 48 -9.75 -19.23 15.15
N ASN A 49 -8.74 -18.38 15.01
CA ASN A 49 -8.60 -17.10 15.70
C ASN A 49 -9.00 -15.91 14.84
N LEU A 50 -9.42 -16.13 13.58
CA LEU A 50 -9.84 -15.08 12.66
C LEU A 50 -11.37 -15.13 12.46
N PHE A 51 -12.01 -13.99 12.66
CA PHE A 51 -13.45 -13.82 12.53
C PHE A 51 -13.74 -12.67 11.56
N TYR A 52 -14.77 -12.85 10.75
CA TYR A 52 -15.25 -11.81 9.83
C TYR A 52 -16.68 -11.40 10.16
N HIS A 53 -16.90 -10.10 10.22
CA HIS A 53 -18.20 -9.48 10.50
C HIS A 53 -18.55 -8.51 9.37
N GLU A 54 -19.49 -8.91 8.54
CA GLU A 54 -19.96 -8.09 7.43
C GLU A 54 -20.75 -6.87 7.91
N VAL A 55 -20.39 -5.72 7.38
CA VAL A 55 -21.16 -4.48 7.52
C VAL A 55 -22.15 -4.41 6.38
N SER A 56 -23.36 -4.84 6.62
CA SER A 56 -24.46 -4.73 5.65
C SER A 56 -25.31 -3.50 5.92
N PHE A 57 -25.81 -2.91 4.85
CA PHE A 57 -26.72 -1.77 4.91
C PHE A 57 -27.86 -1.96 3.92
N ASN A 58 -29.07 -1.60 4.33
CA ASN A 58 -30.24 -1.68 3.47
C ASN A 58 -30.31 -0.44 2.57
N ASN A 59 -30.59 -0.64 1.29
CA ASN A 59 -30.95 0.43 0.40
C ASN A 59 -32.33 0.99 0.79
N TYR A 60 -32.34 2.18 1.39
CA TYR A 60 -33.56 2.88 1.70
C TYR A 60 -33.79 3.98 0.66
N PRO A 61 -35.01 4.08 0.03
CA PRO A 61 -35.22 4.95 -1.12
C PRO A 61 -34.93 6.45 -0.89
N LEU A 62 -34.96 6.91 0.35
CA LEU A 62 -34.65 8.30 0.69
C LEU A 62 -33.16 8.59 0.80
N PHE A 63 -32.32 7.57 0.88
CA PHE A 63 -30.87 7.75 0.90
C PHE A 63 -30.32 7.79 -0.52
N LYS A 64 -29.83 8.95 -0.94
CA LYS A 64 -29.11 9.08 -2.21
C LYS A 64 -27.85 8.22 -2.25
N PHE A 65 -27.20 8.06 -1.10
CA PHE A 65 -26.00 7.23 -0.90
C PHE A 65 -26.22 6.33 0.31
N ALA A 66 -25.68 5.13 0.26
CA ALA A 66 -25.71 4.18 1.37
C ALA A 66 -25.02 4.78 2.61
N PRO A 67 -25.64 4.77 3.81
CA PRO A 67 -25.08 5.35 5.03
C PRO A 67 -24.04 4.41 5.66
N TYR A 68 -22.93 4.15 4.95
CA TYR A 68 -21.92 3.18 5.33
C TYR A 68 -21.35 3.43 6.73
N GLU A 69 -20.99 4.69 7.04
CA GLU A 69 -20.38 5.05 8.33
C GLU A 69 -21.32 4.75 9.51
N ILE A 70 -22.61 5.01 9.36
CA ILE A 70 -23.62 4.72 10.39
C ILE A 70 -23.77 3.19 10.58
N ALA A 71 -23.82 2.43 9.48
CA ALA A 71 -23.88 0.97 9.52
C ALA A 71 -22.63 0.37 10.16
N LEU A 72 -21.45 0.91 9.82
CA LEU A 72 -20.17 0.52 10.41
C LEU A 72 -20.14 0.79 11.91
N THR A 73 -20.56 1.99 12.34
CA THR A 73 -20.66 2.36 13.76
C THR A 73 -21.51 1.35 14.53
N SER A 74 -22.71 1.02 14.02
CA SER A 74 -23.63 0.06 14.65
C SER A 74 -22.99 -1.33 14.72
N LYS A 75 -22.38 -1.79 13.63
CA LYS A 75 -21.70 -3.09 13.60
C LYS A 75 -20.54 -3.15 14.61
N ILE A 76 -19.74 -2.08 14.72
CA ILE A 76 -18.66 -2.01 15.72
C ILE A 76 -19.24 -2.18 17.13
N VAL A 77 -20.31 -1.46 17.48
CA VAL A 77 -20.96 -1.57 18.80
C VAL A 77 -21.40 -3.01 19.07
N ASP A 78 -22.05 -3.65 18.09
CA ASP A 78 -22.52 -5.04 18.21
C ASP A 78 -21.37 -6.02 18.44
N VAL A 79 -20.30 -5.91 17.63
CA VAL A 79 -19.13 -6.82 17.71
C VAL A 79 -18.38 -6.61 19.03
N VAL A 80 -18.18 -5.35 19.46
CA VAL A 80 -17.53 -5.06 20.76
C VAL A 80 -18.31 -5.70 21.91
N LYS A 81 -19.64 -5.59 21.94
CA LYS A 81 -20.48 -6.17 22.99
C LYS A 81 -20.47 -7.70 22.96
N ALA A 82 -20.62 -8.28 21.76
CA ALA A 82 -20.73 -9.73 21.59
C ALA A 82 -19.41 -10.46 21.91
N TYR A 83 -18.29 -9.90 21.52
CA TYR A 83 -16.98 -10.56 21.60
C TYR A 83 -16.05 -9.92 22.62
N LYS A 84 -16.50 -8.88 23.35
CA LYS A 84 -15.73 -8.17 24.38
C LYS A 84 -14.38 -7.72 23.86
N LEU A 85 -14.39 -6.97 22.76
CA LEU A 85 -13.14 -6.46 22.18
C LEU A 85 -12.40 -5.58 23.18
N ASP A 86 -11.11 -5.83 23.35
CA ASP A 86 -10.21 -5.02 24.17
C ASP A 86 -9.77 -3.76 23.43
N ILE A 87 -9.53 -3.89 22.12
CA ILE A 87 -8.97 -2.89 21.25
C ILE A 87 -9.69 -2.91 19.90
N LEU A 88 -9.86 -1.73 19.32
CA LEU A 88 -10.28 -1.54 17.94
C LEU A 88 -9.17 -0.83 17.16
N HIS A 89 -8.53 -1.54 16.25
CA HIS A 89 -7.55 -0.98 15.34
C HIS A 89 -8.22 -0.63 14.01
N VAL A 90 -8.25 0.65 13.68
CA VAL A 90 -8.88 1.14 12.45
C VAL A 90 -7.83 1.66 11.48
N HIS A 91 -7.98 1.30 10.23
CA HIS A 91 -7.14 1.76 9.13
C HIS A 91 -7.89 2.86 8.38
N TYR A 92 -7.34 4.07 8.33
CA TYR A 92 -7.87 5.34 7.86
C TYR A 92 -8.61 6.19 8.91
N ALA A 93 -8.31 7.50 8.89
CA ALA A 93 -9.00 8.50 9.70
C ALA A 93 -10.49 8.57 9.35
N ILE A 94 -10.81 8.58 8.06
CA ILE A 94 -12.18 8.58 7.54
C ILE A 94 -12.37 7.47 6.51
N PRO A 95 -13.53 6.78 6.53
CA PRO A 95 -14.62 6.88 7.49
C PRO A 95 -14.41 6.05 8.76
N HIS A 96 -13.32 5.27 8.85
CA HIS A 96 -13.17 4.20 9.84
C HIS A 96 -12.98 4.72 11.27
N ALA A 97 -12.03 5.67 11.49
CA ALA A 97 -11.85 6.23 12.83
C ALA A 97 -13.07 7.07 13.26
N ALA A 98 -13.70 7.82 12.35
CA ALA A 98 -14.93 8.55 12.65
C ALA A 98 -16.05 7.63 13.16
N ALA A 99 -16.26 6.49 12.49
CA ALA A 99 -17.22 5.48 12.93
C ALA A 99 -16.84 4.85 14.27
N ALA A 100 -15.54 4.56 14.48
CA ALA A 100 -15.03 3.97 15.71
C ALA A 100 -15.18 4.91 16.92
N VAL A 101 -14.88 6.19 16.75
CA VAL A 101 -15.06 7.22 17.80
C VAL A 101 -16.53 7.34 18.18
N THR A 102 -17.44 7.38 17.21
CA THR A 102 -18.87 7.39 17.48
C THR A 102 -19.30 6.14 18.24
N ALA A 103 -18.80 4.94 17.87
CA ALA A 103 -19.06 3.70 18.57
C ALA A 103 -18.49 3.72 20.02
N LYS A 104 -17.27 4.26 20.23
CA LYS A 104 -16.65 4.45 21.55
C LYS A 104 -17.56 5.27 22.48
N HIS A 105 -18.13 6.36 21.95
CA HIS A 105 -19.04 7.21 22.73
C HIS A 105 -20.39 6.53 23.05
N ILE A 106 -20.93 5.72 22.15
CA ILE A 106 -22.14 4.92 22.41
C ILE A 106 -21.86 3.91 23.52
N LEU A 107 -20.75 3.15 23.43
CA LEU A 107 -20.34 2.14 24.39
C LEU A 107 -20.04 2.73 25.77
N ALA A 108 -19.44 3.91 25.83
CA ALA A 108 -19.11 4.60 27.07
C ALA A 108 -20.37 4.92 27.91
N ARG A 109 -21.53 5.16 27.28
CA ARG A 109 -22.81 5.36 27.99
C ARG A 109 -23.29 4.09 28.71
N GLU A 110 -22.82 2.94 28.27
CA GLU A 110 -23.10 1.65 28.90
C GLU A 110 -21.95 1.19 29.83
N GLY A 111 -20.95 2.06 30.07
CA GLY A 111 -19.81 1.75 30.94
C GLY A 111 -18.74 0.88 30.26
N ILE A 112 -18.83 0.64 28.96
CA ILE A 112 -17.88 -0.17 28.20
C ILE A 112 -16.77 0.73 27.69
N LYS A 113 -15.51 0.41 28.04
CA LYS A 113 -14.32 1.12 27.56
C LYS A 113 -13.79 0.41 26.31
N LEU A 114 -13.42 1.17 25.28
CA LEU A 114 -12.83 0.68 24.05
C LEU A 114 -11.59 1.54 23.72
N LYS A 115 -10.43 0.90 23.58
CA LYS A 115 -9.22 1.57 23.09
C LYS A 115 -9.22 1.60 21.58
N ILE A 116 -8.98 2.77 20.99
CA ILE A 116 -8.90 2.97 19.54
C ILE A 116 -7.46 3.24 19.13
N VAL A 117 -6.95 2.42 18.20
CA VAL A 117 -5.69 2.66 17.47
C VAL A 117 -6.05 3.03 16.03
N THR A 118 -5.59 4.17 15.54
CA THR A 118 -5.84 4.64 14.17
C THR A 118 -4.55 4.65 13.37
N THR A 119 -4.49 3.88 12.29
CA THR A 119 -3.36 3.89 11.34
C THR A 119 -3.72 4.66 10.08
N LEU A 120 -2.94 5.70 9.78
CA LEU A 120 -3.05 6.53 8.59
C LEU A 120 -2.30 5.89 7.42
N HIS A 121 -2.93 5.85 6.23
CA HIS A 121 -2.39 5.21 5.03
C HIS A 121 -2.14 6.17 3.86
N GLY A 122 -2.57 7.42 3.98
CA GLY A 122 -2.28 8.50 3.05
C GLY A 122 -3.46 8.99 2.24
N THR A 123 -4.29 8.14 1.65
CA THR A 123 -5.46 8.59 0.86
C THR A 123 -6.40 9.45 1.72
N ASP A 124 -6.57 9.11 2.96
CA ASP A 124 -7.35 9.83 3.98
C ASP A 124 -6.75 11.21 4.33
N ILE A 125 -5.46 11.37 4.19
CA ILE A 125 -4.73 12.59 4.54
C ILE A 125 -4.39 13.42 3.28
N THR A 126 -3.76 12.81 2.29
CA THR A 126 -3.16 13.56 1.16
C THR A 126 -4.09 13.77 -0.02
N LEU A 127 -5.16 12.98 -0.14
CA LEU A 127 -6.13 13.08 -1.24
C LEU A 127 -7.50 13.54 -0.76
N VAL A 128 -8.20 12.69 -0.02
CA VAL A 128 -9.57 13.00 0.45
C VAL A 128 -9.52 14.03 1.57
N GLY A 129 -8.60 13.89 2.51
CA GLY A 129 -8.47 14.77 3.65
C GLY A 129 -8.06 16.21 3.31
N LYS A 130 -7.47 16.46 2.12
CA LYS A 130 -7.19 17.83 1.63
C LYS A 130 -8.46 18.65 1.29
N ASP A 131 -9.60 17.99 1.14
CA ASP A 131 -10.87 18.72 1.04
C ASP A 131 -11.25 19.27 2.42
N GLN A 132 -11.27 20.59 2.55
CA GLN A 132 -11.56 21.30 3.81
C GLN A 132 -12.90 20.88 4.43
N SER A 133 -13.83 20.33 3.66
CA SER A 133 -15.11 19.83 4.19
C SER A 133 -14.95 18.63 5.14
N TYR A 134 -13.84 17.87 5.05
CA TYR A 134 -13.56 16.73 5.90
C TYR A 134 -12.63 17.06 7.10
N GLU A 135 -11.95 18.21 7.07
CA GLU A 135 -10.97 18.59 8.09
C GLU A 135 -11.52 18.46 9.52
N PRO A 136 -12.71 19.00 9.87
CA PRO A 136 -13.21 18.92 11.26
C PRO A 136 -13.42 17.48 11.73
N VAL A 137 -13.86 16.59 10.83
CA VAL A 137 -14.11 15.18 11.18
C VAL A 137 -12.80 14.41 11.31
N VAL A 138 -11.84 14.66 10.42
CA VAL A 138 -10.51 14.02 10.49
C VAL A 138 -9.80 14.44 11.77
N SER A 139 -9.66 15.75 12.04
CA SER A 139 -9.01 16.27 13.23
C SER A 139 -9.67 15.74 14.52
N TYR A 140 -11.00 15.77 14.59
CA TYR A 140 -11.74 15.23 15.72
C TYR A 140 -11.48 13.73 15.92
N SER A 141 -11.50 12.95 14.83
CA SER A 141 -11.27 11.49 14.90
C SER A 141 -9.85 11.15 15.38
N LEU A 142 -8.87 11.95 15.00
CA LEU A 142 -7.49 11.80 15.47
C LEU A 142 -7.37 12.12 16.96
N PHE A 143 -7.98 13.23 17.44
CA PHE A 143 -7.95 13.61 18.86
C PHE A 143 -8.64 12.58 19.76
N GLU A 144 -9.71 11.95 19.31
CA GLU A 144 -10.45 10.96 20.08
C GLU A 144 -9.87 9.53 20.00
N SER A 145 -8.90 9.31 19.11
CA SER A 145 -8.13 8.07 19.05
C SER A 145 -7.14 8.00 20.21
N ASP A 146 -7.04 6.84 20.87
CA ASP A 146 -6.12 6.66 21.98
C ASP A 146 -4.66 6.59 21.51
N VAL A 147 -4.45 6.11 20.27
CA VAL A 147 -3.15 6.05 19.59
C VAL A 147 -3.35 6.36 18.11
N VAL A 148 -2.49 7.21 17.55
CA VAL A 148 -2.43 7.47 16.10
C VAL A 148 -1.08 7.00 15.56
N THR A 149 -1.10 6.28 14.43
CA THR A 149 0.12 5.87 13.73
C THR A 149 0.08 6.29 12.27
N ALA A 150 1.25 6.52 11.69
CA ALA A 150 1.42 6.78 10.25
C ALA A 150 2.44 5.81 9.66
N VAL A 151 2.29 5.50 8.36
CA VAL A 151 3.15 4.51 7.69
C VAL A 151 4.50 5.07 7.26
N SER A 152 4.73 6.39 7.41
CA SER A 152 5.99 7.07 7.09
C SER A 152 6.12 8.38 7.86
N GLU A 153 7.33 8.89 8.01
CA GLU A 153 7.59 10.23 8.56
C GLU A 153 6.97 11.32 7.66
N SER A 154 7.03 11.14 6.35
CA SER A 154 6.38 12.04 5.41
C SER A 154 4.87 12.14 5.65
N LEU A 155 4.18 11.01 5.83
CA LEU A 155 2.73 11.03 6.09
C LEU A 155 2.39 11.64 7.45
N LYS A 156 3.23 11.41 8.47
CA LYS A 156 3.11 12.07 9.77
C LYS A 156 3.20 13.59 9.61
N GLN A 157 4.19 14.08 8.87
CA GLN A 157 4.36 15.52 8.60
C GLN A 157 3.18 16.08 7.80
N ASP A 158 2.76 15.38 6.72
CA ASP A 158 1.57 15.76 5.94
C ASP A 158 0.31 15.87 6.81
N THR A 159 0.20 15.05 7.86
CA THR A 159 -0.94 15.10 8.78
C THR A 159 -0.90 16.39 9.59
N TYR A 160 0.23 16.75 10.17
CA TYR A 160 0.38 18.00 10.92
C TYR A 160 0.20 19.25 10.04
N ASP A 161 0.64 19.19 8.78
CA ASP A 161 0.56 20.33 7.85
C ASP A 161 -0.87 20.60 7.34
N ASN A 162 -1.70 19.55 7.28
CA ASN A 162 -3.04 19.65 6.67
C ASN A 162 -4.20 19.67 7.68
N PHE A 163 -3.97 19.29 8.95
CA PHE A 163 -5.03 19.15 9.96
C PHE A 163 -4.68 19.86 11.26
N SER A 164 -5.71 20.33 11.96
CA SER A 164 -5.60 20.93 13.29
C SER A 164 -5.39 19.84 14.35
N TYR A 165 -4.30 19.09 14.25
CA TYR A 165 -3.94 18.01 15.16
C TYR A 165 -2.50 18.19 15.66
N ASP A 166 -2.32 18.22 17.00
CA ASP A 166 -1.03 18.38 17.67
C ASP A 166 -0.68 17.21 18.61
N GLY A 167 -1.49 16.15 18.57
CA GLY A 167 -1.22 14.92 19.31
C GLY A 167 -0.04 14.13 18.73
N ASP A 168 0.47 13.16 19.47
CA ASP A 168 1.59 12.33 19.02
C ASP A 168 1.16 11.35 17.93
N ILE A 169 1.99 11.22 16.88
CA ILE A 169 1.83 10.24 15.81
C ILE A 169 3.07 9.34 15.80
N SER A 170 2.89 8.07 16.13
CA SER A 170 3.95 7.07 16.05
C SER A 170 4.13 6.59 14.60
N VAL A 171 5.36 6.60 14.08
CA VAL A 171 5.62 6.07 12.75
C VAL A 171 5.89 4.58 12.83
N ILE A 172 5.03 3.80 12.19
CA ILE A 172 5.19 2.36 12.03
C ILE A 172 5.10 2.06 10.53
N PRO A 173 6.24 1.72 9.89
CA PRO A 173 6.25 1.47 8.46
C PRO A 173 5.43 0.24 8.09
N ASN A 174 4.93 0.20 6.85
CA ASN A 174 4.36 -1.02 6.32
C ASN A 174 5.43 -2.12 6.28
N PHE A 175 4.97 -3.36 6.31
CA PHE A 175 5.81 -4.55 6.27
C PHE A 175 5.49 -5.40 5.04
N ILE A 176 6.33 -6.40 4.82
CA ILE A 176 6.18 -7.34 3.72
C ILE A 176 6.32 -8.78 4.20
N ASP A 177 5.53 -9.65 3.60
CA ASP A 177 5.66 -11.09 3.74
C ASP A 177 6.78 -11.61 2.83
N PHE A 178 7.90 -12.02 3.45
CA PHE A 178 9.07 -12.54 2.75
C PHE A 178 8.95 -14.02 2.34
N GLU A 179 7.96 -14.74 2.83
CA GLU A 179 7.65 -16.08 2.31
C GLU A 179 7.06 -15.96 0.91
N ARG A 180 6.20 -14.97 0.71
CA ARG A 180 5.59 -14.66 -0.56
C ARG A 180 6.51 -13.86 -1.49
N PHE A 181 6.99 -12.69 -1.02
CA PHE A 181 7.85 -11.80 -1.82
C PHE A 181 9.32 -12.18 -1.66
N ASN A 182 9.71 -13.19 -2.38
CA ASN A 182 11.08 -13.66 -2.46
C ASN A 182 11.39 -14.03 -3.91
N LYS A 183 12.63 -13.77 -4.35
CA LYS A 183 13.07 -14.13 -5.68
C LYS A 183 12.99 -15.64 -5.87
N GLN A 184 12.21 -16.06 -6.85
CA GLN A 184 12.06 -17.46 -7.23
C GLN A 184 12.78 -17.76 -8.56
N PRO A 185 13.27 -18.99 -8.78
CA PRO A 185 13.86 -19.38 -10.04
C PRO A 185 12.77 -19.50 -11.13
N LYS A 186 12.59 -18.45 -11.93
CA LYS A 186 11.62 -18.37 -13.02
C LYS A 186 12.28 -18.15 -14.39
N ASP A 187 13.47 -18.72 -14.60
CA ASP A 187 14.27 -18.52 -15.81
C ASP A 187 13.52 -18.90 -17.10
N HIS A 188 12.63 -19.90 -17.03
CA HIS A 188 11.80 -20.29 -18.17
C HIS A 188 10.81 -19.18 -18.58
N PHE A 189 10.20 -18.46 -17.61
CA PHE A 189 9.36 -17.29 -17.92
C PHE A 189 10.19 -16.15 -18.48
N LYS A 190 11.37 -15.90 -17.89
CA LYS A 190 12.28 -14.87 -18.39
C LYS A 190 12.63 -15.11 -19.86
N LYS A 191 12.92 -16.36 -20.25
CA LYS A 191 13.22 -16.73 -21.64
C LYS A 191 12.04 -16.54 -22.61
N VAL A 192 10.81 -16.68 -22.14
CA VAL A 192 9.61 -16.44 -22.97
C VAL A 192 9.38 -14.95 -23.20
N ILE A 193 9.54 -14.14 -22.16
CA ILE A 193 9.28 -12.69 -22.19
C ILE A 193 10.44 -11.93 -22.84
N ALA A 194 11.67 -12.32 -22.56
CA ALA A 194 12.91 -11.70 -23.01
C ALA A 194 13.84 -12.74 -23.67
N PRO A 195 13.46 -13.29 -24.88
CA PRO A 195 14.17 -14.38 -25.53
C PRO A 195 15.59 -14.04 -25.95
N ASN A 196 15.89 -12.76 -26.18
CA ASN A 196 17.20 -12.25 -26.57
C ASN A 196 17.98 -11.64 -25.41
N ASN A 197 17.66 -12.01 -24.16
CA ASN A 197 18.22 -11.47 -22.93
C ASN A 197 17.96 -9.96 -22.73
N GLU A 198 16.84 -9.47 -23.22
CA GLU A 198 16.42 -8.09 -22.96
C GLU A 198 16.27 -7.84 -21.46
N LYS A 199 16.54 -6.62 -21.01
CA LYS A 199 16.30 -6.19 -19.63
C LYS A 199 14.80 -6.04 -19.39
N ILE A 200 14.29 -6.54 -18.27
CA ILE A 200 12.86 -6.49 -17.94
C ILE A 200 12.62 -5.38 -16.93
N LEU A 201 11.91 -4.34 -17.37
CA LEU A 201 11.40 -3.25 -16.52
C LEU A 201 9.96 -3.58 -16.12
N VAL A 202 9.60 -3.26 -14.88
CA VAL A 202 8.26 -3.53 -14.34
C VAL A 202 7.68 -2.29 -13.67
N HIS A 203 6.38 -2.10 -13.81
CA HIS A 203 5.60 -1.14 -13.04
C HIS A 203 4.31 -1.81 -12.55
N THR A 204 3.95 -1.57 -11.29
CA THR A 204 2.70 -2.07 -10.70
C THR A 204 1.94 -0.94 -10.05
N SER A 205 0.69 -0.70 -10.46
CA SER A 205 -0.19 0.28 -9.82
C SER A 205 -1.66 0.10 -10.22
N ASN A 206 -2.52 0.92 -9.62
CA ASN A 206 -3.95 1.05 -9.99
C ASN A 206 -4.21 2.07 -11.10
N PHE A 207 -3.24 2.41 -11.91
CA PHE A 207 -3.27 3.31 -13.08
C PHE A 207 -4.11 4.58 -12.88
N ARG A 208 -4.03 5.18 -11.68
CA ARG A 208 -4.57 6.51 -11.41
C ARG A 208 -3.58 7.57 -11.89
N LYS A 209 -4.09 8.78 -12.17
CA LYS A 209 -3.29 9.92 -12.65
C LYS A 209 -2.02 10.15 -11.80
N VAL A 210 -2.14 10.09 -10.48
CA VAL A 210 -1.01 10.28 -9.53
C VAL A 210 0.11 9.24 -9.68
N LYS A 211 -0.15 8.11 -10.35
CA LYS A 211 0.86 7.07 -10.62
C LYS A 211 1.71 7.33 -11.85
N ARG A 212 1.33 8.32 -12.66
CA ARG A 212 2.09 8.81 -13.84
C ARG A 212 2.54 7.69 -14.79
N VAL A 213 1.65 6.73 -15.06
CA VAL A 213 1.98 5.58 -15.93
C VAL A 213 2.46 6.00 -17.33
N PRO A 214 1.98 7.12 -17.93
CA PRO A 214 2.58 7.66 -19.15
C PRO A 214 4.09 7.92 -19.05
N ASP A 215 4.58 8.38 -17.89
CA ASP A 215 6.01 8.61 -17.67
C ASP A 215 6.80 7.30 -17.60
N VAL A 216 6.18 6.23 -17.08
CA VAL A 216 6.80 4.88 -17.10
C VAL A 216 7.12 4.46 -18.53
N VAL A 217 6.18 4.68 -19.46
CA VAL A 217 6.37 4.37 -20.88
C VAL A 217 7.46 5.26 -21.49
N GLU A 218 7.48 6.54 -21.13
CA GLU A 218 8.48 7.47 -21.66
C GLU A 218 9.90 7.19 -21.14
N ILE A 219 10.03 6.78 -19.86
CA ILE A 219 11.30 6.28 -19.30
C ILE A 219 11.74 5.04 -20.06
N TYR A 220 10.83 4.07 -20.24
CA TYR A 220 11.11 2.84 -20.96
C TYR A 220 11.58 3.10 -22.38
N LYS A 221 10.94 3.99 -23.15
CA LYS A 221 11.35 4.35 -24.51
C LYS A 221 12.79 4.82 -24.57
N ARG A 222 13.18 5.69 -23.64
CA ARG A 222 14.56 6.20 -23.56
C ARG A 222 15.55 5.08 -23.22
N VAL A 223 15.17 4.17 -22.34
CA VAL A 223 15.99 3.01 -22.01
C VAL A 223 16.11 2.07 -23.22
N ALA A 224 14.99 1.76 -23.89
CA ALA A 224 14.95 0.85 -25.04
C ALA A 224 15.72 1.36 -26.26
N ALA A 225 15.90 2.68 -26.37
CA ALA A 225 16.75 3.29 -27.41
C ALA A 225 18.26 2.98 -27.22
N GLU A 226 18.69 2.70 -26.00
CA GLU A 226 20.10 2.50 -25.64
C GLU A 226 20.43 1.02 -25.35
N THR A 227 19.45 0.22 -24.90
CA THR A 227 19.64 -1.18 -24.55
C THR A 227 18.38 -2.01 -24.81
N PRO A 228 18.51 -3.25 -25.33
CA PRO A 228 17.35 -4.12 -25.51
C PRO A 228 16.57 -4.31 -24.20
N ALA A 229 15.31 -3.93 -24.20
CA ALA A 229 14.48 -3.95 -23.01
C ALA A 229 13.03 -4.31 -23.31
N LYS A 230 12.32 -4.81 -22.29
CA LYS A 230 10.88 -5.06 -22.25
C LYS A 230 10.27 -4.32 -21.05
N LEU A 231 9.03 -3.86 -21.19
CA LEU A 231 8.26 -3.25 -20.11
C LEU A 231 7.01 -4.06 -19.82
N LEU A 232 6.86 -4.46 -18.55
CA LEU A 232 5.67 -5.14 -18.06
C LEU A 232 4.86 -4.17 -17.19
N LEU A 233 3.63 -3.89 -17.59
CA LEU A 233 2.69 -3.02 -16.89
C LEU A 233 1.64 -3.88 -16.19
N ILE A 234 1.68 -3.90 -14.84
CA ILE A 234 0.79 -4.68 -13.99
C ILE A 234 -0.22 -3.76 -13.33
N GLY A 235 -1.48 -4.12 -13.44
CA GLY A 235 -2.59 -3.37 -12.86
C GLY A 235 -3.58 -2.87 -13.89
N ASP A 236 -4.52 -2.06 -13.41
CA ASP A 236 -5.60 -1.52 -14.21
C ASP A 236 -6.14 -0.24 -13.58
N GLY A 237 -6.76 0.63 -14.37
CA GLY A 237 -7.35 1.85 -13.86
C GLY A 237 -7.64 2.90 -14.92
N PRO A 238 -8.06 4.11 -14.50
CA PRO A 238 -8.57 5.15 -15.41
C PRO A 238 -7.60 5.60 -16.51
N GLU A 239 -6.29 5.56 -16.25
CA GLU A 239 -5.27 6.01 -17.24
C GLU A 239 -4.88 4.91 -18.25
N ARG A 240 -5.39 3.67 -18.12
CA ARG A 240 -4.99 2.54 -18.97
C ARG A 240 -5.15 2.83 -20.45
N THR A 241 -6.34 3.24 -20.88
CA THR A 241 -6.63 3.53 -22.30
C THR A 241 -5.67 4.58 -22.88
N LYS A 242 -5.37 5.62 -22.10
CA LYS A 242 -4.44 6.68 -22.51
C LYS A 242 -3.03 6.14 -22.70
N VAL A 243 -2.56 5.25 -21.85
CA VAL A 243 -1.25 4.62 -21.94
C VAL A 243 -1.20 3.65 -23.13
N GLU A 244 -2.24 2.86 -23.36
CA GLU A 244 -2.36 2.01 -24.55
C GLU A 244 -2.33 2.82 -25.84
N ASP A 245 -3.02 3.97 -25.89
CA ASP A 245 -3.00 4.88 -27.05
C ASP A 245 -1.58 5.48 -27.27
N GLN A 246 -0.88 5.84 -26.20
CA GLN A 246 0.51 6.28 -26.27
C GLN A 246 1.41 5.20 -26.88
N CYS A 247 1.18 3.93 -26.55
CA CYS A 247 1.96 2.81 -27.06
C CYS A 247 1.65 2.45 -28.54
N ARG A 248 0.44 2.71 -29.06
CA ARG A 248 0.06 2.37 -30.45
C ARG A 248 0.88 3.08 -31.50
N ASN A 249 1.39 4.27 -31.21
CA ASN A 249 2.09 5.13 -32.15
C ASN A 249 3.55 5.40 -31.73
N CYS A 250 4.17 4.47 -31.05
CA CYS A 250 5.50 4.68 -30.46
C CYS A 250 6.50 3.66 -31.04
N GLU A 251 7.67 4.15 -31.35
CA GLU A 251 8.85 3.34 -31.61
C GLU A 251 9.19 2.55 -30.33
N TYR A 252 9.62 1.34 -30.35
CA TYR A 252 9.91 0.46 -29.20
C TYR A 252 8.69 -0.10 -28.44
N CYS A 253 7.45 0.34 -28.71
CA CYS A 253 6.30 -0.10 -27.92
C CYS A 253 5.87 -1.55 -28.17
N ASP A 254 6.40 -2.25 -29.13
CA ASP A 254 6.30 -3.71 -29.27
C ASP A 254 6.92 -4.46 -28.08
N GLY A 255 7.76 -3.79 -27.31
CA GLY A 255 8.32 -4.30 -26.05
C GLY A 255 7.46 -4.06 -24.82
N VAL A 256 6.30 -3.38 -24.92
CA VAL A 256 5.40 -3.10 -23.79
C VAL A 256 4.29 -4.13 -23.72
N THR A 257 4.13 -4.75 -22.55
CA THR A 257 3.07 -5.74 -22.30
C THR A 257 2.19 -5.29 -21.14
N PHE A 258 0.89 -5.17 -21.39
CA PHE A 258 -0.13 -4.90 -20.37
C PHE A 258 -0.66 -6.22 -19.82
N LEU A 259 -0.32 -6.54 -18.57
CA LEU A 259 -0.68 -7.79 -17.91
C LEU A 259 -2.04 -7.73 -17.19
N GLY A 260 -2.63 -6.53 -17.04
CA GLY A 260 -3.82 -6.35 -16.22
C GLY A 260 -3.56 -6.61 -14.73
N LYS A 261 -4.62 -6.84 -13.96
CA LYS A 261 -4.50 -7.20 -12.55
C LYS A 261 -3.95 -8.61 -12.41
N GLN A 262 -2.92 -8.76 -11.58
CA GLN A 262 -2.27 -10.04 -11.30
C GLN A 262 -2.33 -10.33 -9.81
N GLU A 263 -2.60 -11.57 -9.43
CA GLU A 263 -2.56 -12.03 -8.03
C GLU A 263 -1.14 -12.43 -7.61
N ALA A 264 -0.39 -13.06 -8.50
CA ALA A 264 0.97 -13.53 -8.28
C ALA A 264 2.01 -12.52 -8.82
N VAL A 265 1.99 -11.30 -8.29
CA VAL A 265 2.92 -10.22 -8.69
C VAL A 265 4.37 -10.60 -8.39
N GLU A 266 4.60 -11.34 -7.32
CA GLU A 266 5.91 -11.85 -6.89
C GLU A 266 6.60 -12.72 -7.95
N GLU A 267 5.84 -13.47 -8.74
CA GLU A 267 6.40 -14.27 -9.84
C GLU A 267 6.95 -13.39 -10.96
N ILE A 268 6.23 -12.31 -11.28
CA ILE A 268 6.65 -11.35 -12.31
C ILE A 268 7.85 -10.53 -11.80
N LEU A 269 7.83 -10.11 -10.55
CA LEU A 269 8.96 -9.40 -9.94
C LEU A 269 10.22 -10.28 -9.90
N SER A 270 10.09 -11.60 -9.76
CA SER A 270 11.23 -12.52 -9.73
C SER A 270 12.05 -12.53 -11.02
N ILE A 271 11.47 -12.16 -12.16
CA ILE A 271 12.17 -12.07 -13.45
C ILE A 271 12.60 -10.64 -13.82
N ALA A 272 12.18 -9.64 -13.05
CA ALA A 272 12.45 -8.25 -13.32
C ALA A 272 13.92 -7.86 -13.06
N ASP A 273 14.38 -6.87 -13.80
CA ASP A 273 15.71 -6.27 -13.62
C ASP A 273 15.63 -4.89 -12.99
N LEU A 274 14.50 -4.17 -13.19
CA LEU A 274 14.29 -2.82 -12.66
C LEU A 274 12.79 -2.57 -12.40
N PHE A 275 12.47 -1.87 -11.32
CA PHE A 275 11.12 -1.40 -11.01
C PHE A 275 11.03 0.12 -11.16
N LEU A 276 9.98 0.61 -11.84
CA LEU A 276 9.74 2.03 -12.08
C LEU A 276 8.53 2.52 -11.30
N ILE A 277 8.68 3.60 -10.53
CA ILE A 277 7.58 4.22 -9.77
C ILE A 277 7.68 5.75 -9.80
N PRO A 278 7.28 6.42 -10.91
CA PRO A 278 7.35 7.88 -11.07
C PRO A 278 6.14 8.61 -10.46
N SER A 279 5.57 8.11 -9.37
CA SER A 279 4.36 8.64 -8.76
C SER A 279 4.49 10.09 -8.29
N GLU A 280 3.41 10.87 -8.38
CA GLU A 280 3.31 12.22 -7.79
C GLU A 280 3.13 12.18 -6.27
N THR A 281 2.50 11.13 -5.76
CA THR A 281 2.22 10.95 -4.34
C THR A 281 2.27 9.48 -3.99
N GLU A 282 3.05 9.16 -2.96
CA GLU A 282 3.15 7.84 -2.33
C GLU A 282 3.30 7.99 -0.84
N SER A 283 2.41 7.39 -0.07
CA SER A 283 2.48 7.48 1.39
C SER A 283 3.59 6.62 1.99
N PHE A 284 3.98 5.54 1.28
CA PHE A 284 5.03 4.62 1.72
C PHE A 284 5.82 4.04 0.53
N GLY A 285 5.12 3.49 -0.48
CA GLY A 285 5.75 2.80 -1.60
C GLY A 285 5.82 1.29 -1.43
N LEU A 286 4.72 0.65 -0.99
CA LEU A 286 4.67 -0.80 -0.77
C LEU A 286 5.09 -1.60 -2.02
N ALA A 287 4.70 -1.16 -3.23
CA ALA A 287 5.09 -1.82 -4.47
C ALA A 287 6.62 -1.76 -4.73
N ALA A 288 7.28 -0.66 -4.33
CA ALA A 288 8.73 -0.57 -4.37
C ALA A 288 9.37 -1.55 -3.39
N LEU A 289 8.83 -1.67 -2.18
CA LEU A 289 9.29 -2.63 -1.18
C LEU A 289 9.11 -4.08 -1.65
N GLU A 290 7.97 -4.41 -2.26
CA GLU A 290 7.70 -5.73 -2.87
C GLU A 290 8.73 -6.07 -3.96
N ALA A 291 9.05 -5.11 -4.82
CA ALA A 291 10.09 -5.27 -5.84
C ALA A 291 11.47 -5.51 -5.20
N MET A 292 11.86 -4.71 -4.21
CA MET A 292 13.13 -4.85 -3.50
C MET A 292 13.26 -6.19 -2.78
N ALA A 293 12.16 -6.70 -2.21
CA ALA A 293 12.13 -8.03 -1.60
C ALA A 293 12.35 -9.15 -2.61
N CYS A 294 11.99 -8.96 -3.87
CA CYS A 294 12.28 -9.85 -4.99
C CYS A 294 13.65 -9.56 -5.67
N GLU A 295 14.54 -8.82 -5.01
CA GLU A 295 15.85 -8.43 -5.54
C GLU A 295 15.77 -7.53 -6.78
N VAL A 296 14.78 -6.64 -6.86
CA VAL A 296 14.62 -5.70 -7.96
C VAL A 296 14.93 -4.29 -7.47
N PRO A 297 15.97 -3.62 -7.99
CA PRO A 297 16.25 -2.23 -7.67
C PRO A 297 15.17 -1.30 -8.24
N VAL A 298 15.06 -0.10 -7.67
CA VAL A 298 13.95 0.81 -7.91
C VAL A 298 14.44 2.16 -8.46
N VAL A 299 13.80 2.66 -9.50
CA VAL A 299 13.88 4.08 -9.89
C VAL A 299 12.53 4.73 -9.55
N SER A 300 12.57 5.72 -8.67
CA SER A 300 11.37 6.37 -8.13
C SER A 300 11.45 7.89 -8.17
N THR A 301 10.33 8.54 -7.93
CA THR A 301 10.34 9.94 -7.50
C THR A 301 10.80 10.06 -6.05
N ASN A 302 11.22 11.27 -5.65
CA ASN A 302 11.63 11.62 -4.28
C ASN A 302 10.46 12.14 -3.44
N THR A 303 9.23 11.68 -3.70
CA THR A 303 8.00 12.18 -3.08
C THR A 303 7.46 11.28 -1.98
N GLY A 304 6.84 11.89 -0.98
CA GLY A 304 6.16 11.19 0.10
C GLY A 304 7.10 10.23 0.85
N GLY A 305 6.62 9.04 1.16
CA GLY A 305 7.40 7.99 1.84
C GLY A 305 8.38 7.22 0.94
N LEU A 306 8.44 7.51 -0.38
CA LEU A 306 9.35 6.78 -1.28
C LEU A 306 10.83 6.90 -0.89
N PRO A 307 11.38 8.08 -0.50
CA PRO A 307 12.77 8.20 -0.07
C PRO A 307 13.10 7.43 1.22
N GLU A 308 12.09 7.07 2.01
CA GLU A 308 12.29 6.26 3.22
C GLU A 308 12.48 4.78 2.88
N VAL A 309 11.90 4.32 1.76
CA VAL A 309 11.99 2.95 1.25
C VAL A 309 13.09 2.80 0.21
N ASN A 310 13.15 3.68 -0.81
CA ASN A 310 14.13 3.65 -1.87
C ASN A 310 15.28 4.64 -1.57
N ILE A 311 16.39 4.13 -1.08
CA ILE A 311 17.55 4.95 -0.68
C ILE A 311 18.39 5.26 -1.92
N ASP A 312 18.50 6.56 -2.23
CA ASP A 312 19.23 7.07 -3.41
C ASP A 312 20.69 6.59 -3.44
N GLY A 313 21.11 6.10 -4.60
CA GLY A 313 22.45 5.53 -4.81
C GLY A 313 22.71 4.18 -4.12
N LEU A 314 21.76 3.66 -3.31
CA LEU A 314 21.94 2.41 -2.58
C LEU A 314 20.99 1.32 -3.11
N THR A 315 19.68 1.53 -3.06
CA THR A 315 18.67 0.54 -3.47
C THR A 315 18.15 0.79 -4.87
N GLY A 316 18.48 1.93 -5.40
CA GLY A 316 18.11 2.47 -6.70
C GLY A 316 18.41 3.96 -6.75
N TYR A 317 17.60 4.72 -7.46
CA TYR A 317 17.73 6.17 -7.55
C TYR A 317 16.40 6.87 -7.35
N THR A 318 16.48 8.14 -6.88
CA THR A 318 15.33 9.03 -6.75
C THR A 318 15.49 10.28 -7.62
N SER A 319 14.38 10.81 -8.11
CA SER A 319 14.35 11.99 -8.99
C SER A 319 13.15 12.88 -8.69
N ASP A 320 13.16 14.11 -9.12
CA ASP A 320 12.00 14.98 -9.02
C ASP A 320 10.84 14.49 -9.87
N ILE A 321 9.62 14.85 -9.47
CA ILE A 321 8.41 14.47 -10.20
C ILE A 321 8.48 15.00 -11.64
N GLY A 322 8.34 14.09 -12.60
CA GLY A 322 8.37 14.42 -14.04
C GLY A 322 9.75 14.51 -14.65
N ASP A 323 10.84 14.33 -13.90
CA ASP A 323 12.19 14.28 -14.47
C ASP A 323 12.47 12.91 -15.11
N VAL A 324 11.72 12.63 -16.18
CA VAL A 324 11.82 11.41 -16.98
C VAL A 324 13.23 11.20 -17.54
N ALA A 325 13.93 12.29 -17.85
CA ALA A 325 15.28 12.23 -18.44
C ALA A 325 16.28 11.66 -17.42
N LYS A 326 16.28 12.20 -16.20
CA LYS A 326 17.11 11.70 -15.11
C LYS A 326 16.73 10.26 -14.76
N MET A 327 15.44 9.95 -14.62
CA MET A 327 14.99 8.58 -14.31
C MET A 327 15.45 7.57 -15.36
N ALA A 328 15.44 7.91 -16.65
CA ALA A 328 15.94 7.06 -17.72
C ALA A 328 17.46 6.87 -17.63
N SER A 329 18.21 7.94 -17.35
CA SER A 329 19.66 7.86 -17.14
C SER A 329 20.03 6.99 -15.95
N ASP A 330 19.32 7.14 -14.84
CA ASP A 330 19.49 6.34 -13.62
C ASP A 330 19.15 4.86 -13.87
N ALA A 331 18.07 4.59 -14.62
CA ALA A 331 17.70 3.25 -15.06
C ALA A 331 18.82 2.59 -15.89
N LEU A 332 19.36 3.30 -16.88
CA LEU A 332 20.47 2.82 -17.70
C LEU A 332 21.73 2.55 -16.87
N HIS A 333 22.01 3.40 -15.86
CA HIS A 333 23.14 3.18 -14.96
C HIS A 333 22.99 1.89 -14.13
N ILE A 334 21.79 1.64 -13.56
CA ILE A 334 21.49 0.42 -12.80
C ILE A 334 21.58 -0.82 -13.69
N LEU A 335 21.05 -0.74 -14.93
CA LEU A 335 20.95 -1.89 -15.85
C LEU A 335 22.28 -2.35 -16.45
N LYS A 336 23.38 -1.61 -16.25
CA LYS A 336 24.73 -2.10 -16.58
C LYS A 336 25.05 -3.33 -15.75
N ASP A 337 25.57 -4.37 -16.39
CA ASP A 337 25.79 -5.66 -15.72
C ASP A 337 26.69 -5.56 -14.49
N GLU A 338 27.68 -4.67 -14.51
CA GLU A 338 28.58 -4.36 -13.40
C GLU A 338 27.87 -3.78 -12.16
N ASN A 339 26.80 -3.00 -12.37
CA ASN A 339 26.06 -2.34 -11.31
C ASN A 339 24.84 -3.15 -10.83
N LEU A 340 24.17 -3.81 -11.77
CA LEU A 340 22.88 -4.46 -11.55
C LEU A 340 22.90 -5.43 -10.36
N GLN A 341 23.94 -6.27 -10.28
CA GLN A 341 24.04 -7.27 -9.21
C GLN A 341 24.29 -6.62 -7.83
N GLN A 342 24.96 -5.48 -7.80
CA GLN A 342 25.18 -4.73 -6.56
C GLN A 342 23.85 -4.14 -6.08
N PHE A 343 23.11 -3.42 -6.95
CA PHE A 343 21.81 -2.83 -6.60
C PHE A 343 20.80 -3.92 -6.19
N LYS A 344 20.74 -5.05 -6.88
CA LYS A 344 19.90 -6.20 -6.52
C LYS A 344 20.15 -6.66 -5.08
N ARG A 345 21.41 -6.89 -4.71
CA ARG A 345 21.79 -7.31 -3.35
C ARG A 345 21.45 -6.25 -2.29
N GLN A 346 21.70 -4.97 -2.60
CA GLN A 346 21.43 -3.86 -1.68
C GLN A 346 19.92 -3.65 -1.47
N ALA A 347 19.12 -3.71 -2.55
CA ALA A 347 17.66 -3.64 -2.47
C ALA A 347 17.10 -4.74 -1.55
N LYS A 348 17.49 -6.00 -1.78
CA LYS A 348 17.11 -7.12 -0.91
C LYS A 348 17.53 -6.90 0.54
N LYS A 349 18.80 -6.53 0.77
CA LYS A 349 19.31 -6.31 2.13
C LYS A 349 18.55 -5.22 2.87
N HIS A 350 18.23 -4.12 2.18
CA HIS A 350 17.49 -3.03 2.78
C HIS A 350 16.04 -3.42 3.10
N SER A 351 15.36 -4.14 2.20
CA SER A 351 13.98 -4.58 2.40
C SER A 351 13.79 -5.47 3.63
N LEU A 352 14.83 -6.19 4.07
CA LEU A 352 14.77 -7.04 5.27
C LEU A 352 14.42 -6.27 6.57
N LYS A 353 14.62 -4.96 6.62
CA LYS A 353 14.22 -4.12 7.75
C LYS A 353 12.70 -4.11 7.94
N TYR A 354 11.95 -4.30 6.87
CA TYR A 354 10.50 -4.25 6.81
C TYR A 354 9.83 -5.63 6.90
N LYS A 355 10.54 -6.61 7.46
CA LYS A 355 9.95 -7.91 7.76
C LYS A 355 8.85 -7.77 8.80
N LEU A 356 7.79 -8.57 8.64
CA LEU A 356 6.66 -8.61 9.57
C LEU A 356 7.15 -8.84 11.02
N GLU A 357 8.13 -9.72 11.24
CA GLU A 357 8.67 -10.04 12.56
C GLU A 357 9.35 -8.84 13.24
N ASN A 358 9.82 -7.85 12.46
CA ASN A 358 10.41 -6.62 12.97
C ASN A 358 9.34 -5.56 13.27
N ILE A 359 8.25 -5.53 12.51
CA ILE A 359 7.22 -4.49 12.59
C ILE A 359 6.09 -4.86 13.54
N LEU A 360 5.68 -6.13 13.57
CA LEU A 360 4.59 -6.60 14.43
C LEU A 360 4.77 -6.23 15.91
N PRO A 361 5.96 -6.37 16.54
CA PRO A 361 6.16 -5.95 17.92
C PRO A 361 5.90 -4.46 18.17
N LEU A 362 6.09 -3.60 17.17
CA LEU A 362 5.80 -2.16 17.29
C LEU A 362 4.31 -1.92 17.48
N TYR A 363 3.46 -2.65 16.74
CA TYR A 363 2.00 -2.61 16.95
C TYR A 363 1.60 -3.21 18.29
N GLU A 364 2.19 -4.35 18.69
CA GLU A 364 1.89 -5.00 19.97
C GLU A 364 2.16 -4.10 21.18
N THR A 365 3.17 -3.22 21.11
CA THR A 365 3.45 -2.24 22.18
C THR A 365 2.38 -1.16 22.31
N LEU A 366 1.58 -0.94 21.26
CA LEU A 366 0.51 0.06 21.25
C LEU A 366 -0.83 -0.52 21.76
N TYR A 367 -0.96 -1.84 21.78
CA TYR A 367 -2.16 -2.54 22.21
C TYR A 367 -2.19 -2.72 23.73
#